data_6821f7c845ed88884c09dbd6fb837eb9
#
_entry.id   6821f7c845ed88884c09dbd6fb837eb9
#
_cell.length_a   1.000
_cell.length_b   1.000
_cell.length_c   1.000
_cell.angle_alpha   90.00
_cell.angle_beta   90.00
_cell.angle_gamma   90.00
#
_symmetry.space_group_name_H-M   'P 1'
#
loop_
_entity.id
_entity.type
_entity.pdbx_description
1 polymer ?
#
loop_
_entity_poly.entity_id
_entity_poly.type
_entity_poly.pdbx_seq_one_letter_code
_entity_poly.pdbx_strand_id
1 'polypeptide(L)'
;MSAILDAISTALYSYILIILLIGVGLYFFIRTKALPLRMFGESIRVVMEKPEKGSDFSSFRALMVSTASRVGVGNIAGVATAIALGGAGAVFWMWVIATVGAASAFIESTLAQIYKHRSPHGHSFGGPAYYIKDALRSKTLAIIFAVALIVTYMGGFNLLASFNVNQAFSAYSWYNASYTPYIIGGLLGLAMAGSIFGGTRRLSDITGILVPIMAIIYLAVGIVVIALNWRNIPAMFESIFASAFDFKAIFSGFAGSAVMLGIKRGLYSNEAGVGSAPNAAASASVSHPVKQGLVQMLSVFIDTMVICTITAFVILSSNIEITGDLKGAPLVQNAMATTIGSFAGPFTTFALLLFGFTTLVGNFYYAEVNLRFLFGDKPTPHWVLTIFRAVASLLVFAGALLEFSVAWNIGDILMGLMALINLPVIVILGNKAIRCAKDYQMQRKQGLNPSFRASTIGITQKLDYWQD
;
A
#
# COMPACT_ATOMS: atom_id res chain seq x y z
N MET A 1 24.25 -12.99 -4.68
CA MET A 1 22.92 -12.90 -4.03
C MET A 1 21.97 -12.00 -4.83
N SER A 2 22.37 -10.78 -5.21
CA SER A 2 21.55 -9.87 -6.02
C SER A 2 21.04 -10.48 -7.33
N ALA A 3 21.90 -11.12 -8.11
CA ALA A 3 21.52 -11.75 -9.39
C ALA A 3 20.45 -12.86 -9.26
N ILE A 4 20.48 -13.63 -8.17
CA ILE A 4 19.46 -14.65 -7.90
C ILE A 4 18.12 -13.99 -7.55
N LEU A 5 18.13 -12.96 -6.71
CA LEU A 5 16.93 -12.21 -6.36
C LEU A 5 16.34 -11.51 -7.59
N ASP A 6 17.18 -10.93 -8.45
CA ASP A 6 16.75 -10.32 -9.71
C ASP A 6 16.06 -11.34 -10.63
N ALA A 7 16.66 -12.53 -10.79
CA ALA A 7 16.08 -13.59 -11.61
C ALA A 7 14.71 -14.06 -11.08
N ILE A 8 14.59 -14.28 -9.77
CA ILE A 8 13.33 -14.67 -9.14
C ILE A 8 12.27 -13.57 -9.29
N SER A 9 12.62 -12.33 -8.97
CA SER A 9 11.72 -11.18 -9.09
C SER A 9 11.25 -10.98 -10.54
N THR A 10 12.17 -11.07 -11.50
CA THR A 10 11.86 -10.95 -12.93
C THR A 10 10.94 -12.06 -13.41
N ALA A 11 11.24 -13.33 -13.09
CA ALA A 11 10.38 -14.45 -13.47
C ALA A 11 8.96 -14.33 -12.88
N LEU A 12 8.87 -13.94 -11.60
CA LEU A 12 7.60 -13.79 -10.90
C LEU A 12 6.71 -12.71 -11.53
N TYR A 13 7.28 -11.54 -11.84
CA TYR A 13 6.52 -10.43 -12.41
C TYR A 13 6.32 -10.54 -13.91
N SER A 14 7.31 -11.01 -14.69
CA SER A 14 7.20 -11.08 -16.14
C SER A 14 6.13 -12.08 -16.64
N TYR A 15 5.94 -13.19 -15.91
CA TYR A 15 5.12 -14.29 -16.40
C TYR A 15 3.87 -14.58 -15.57
N ILE A 16 3.87 -14.31 -14.30
CA ILE A 16 2.79 -14.76 -13.40
C ILE A 16 1.97 -13.60 -12.87
N LEU A 17 2.62 -12.71 -12.13
CA LEU A 17 1.91 -11.69 -11.36
C LEU A 17 1.20 -10.65 -12.22
N ILE A 18 1.81 -10.20 -13.30
CA ILE A 18 1.17 -9.20 -14.18
C ILE A 18 -0.12 -9.74 -14.77
N ILE A 19 -0.09 -10.99 -15.26
CA ILE A 19 -1.29 -11.63 -15.82
C ILE A 19 -2.36 -11.79 -14.74
N LEU A 20 -1.95 -12.25 -13.55
CA LEU A 20 -2.86 -12.47 -12.44
C LEU A 20 -3.46 -11.15 -11.92
N LEU A 21 -2.65 -10.12 -11.73
CA LEU A 21 -3.08 -8.81 -11.23
C LEU A 21 -4.04 -8.10 -12.19
N ILE A 22 -3.66 -8.03 -13.47
CA ILE A 22 -4.52 -7.41 -14.49
C ILE A 22 -5.77 -8.26 -14.69
N GLY A 23 -5.62 -9.59 -14.82
CA GLY A 23 -6.74 -10.51 -15.03
C GLY A 23 -7.77 -10.45 -13.90
N VAL A 24 -7.33 -10.54 -12.65
CA VAL A 24 -8.23 -10.47 -11.48
C VAL A 24 -8.81 -9.06 -11.30
N GLY A 25 -7.98 -8.02 -11.50
CA GLY A 25 -8.44 -6.64 -11.44
C GLY A 25 -9.53 -6.37 -12.48
N LEU A 26 -9.32 -6.73 -13.74
CA LEU A 26 -10.31 -6.59 -14.82
C LEU A 26 -11.55 -7.46 -14.56
N TYR A 27 -11.36 -8.70 -14.09
CA TYR A 27 -12.48 -9.57 -13.73
C TYR A 27 -13.41 -8.88 -12.73
N PHE A 28 -12.87 -8.34 -11.63
CA PHE A 28 -13.69 -7.64 -10.66
C PHE A 28 -14.19 -6.28 -11.15
N PHE A 29 -13.39 -5.55 -11.91
CA PHE A 29 -13.84 -4.29 -12.52
C PHE A 29 -15.07 -4.48 -13.38
N ILE A 30 -15.06 -5.51 -14.27
CA ILE A 30 -16.20 -5.85 -15.15
C ILE A 30 -17.38 -6.40 -14.32
N ARG A 31 -17.13 -7.37 -13.40
CA ARG A 31 -18.18 -8.01 -12.60
C ARG A 31 -18.90 -7.04 -11.67
N THR A 32 -18.24 -6.01 -11.21
CA THR A 32 -18.80 -4.94 -10.37
C THR A 32 -19.33 -3.76 -11.21
N LYS A 33 -19.28 -3.85 -12.55
CA LYS A 33 -19.71 -2.80 -13.49
C LYS A 33 -18.98 -1.48 -13.25
N ALA A 34 -17.64 -1.52 -13.22
CA ALA A 34 -16.78 -0.37 -12.96
C ALA A 34 -17.12 0.37 -11.64
N LEU A 35 -17.41 -0.40 -10.59
CA LEU A 35 -17.77 0.14 -9.26
C LEU A 35 -16.78 1.22 -8.77
N PRO A 36 -15.44 1.08 -8.94
CA PRO A 36 -14.50 2.11 -8.51
C PRO A 36 -14.78 3.50 -9.09
N LEU A 37 -15.26 3.58 -10.32
CA LEU A 37 -15.60 4.84 -10.96
C LEU A 37 -17.00 5.32 -10.54
N ARG A 38 -17.99 4.41 -10.53
CA ARG A 38 -19.38 4.76 -10.27
C ARG A 38 -19.68 5.14 -8.83
N MET A 39 -18.94 4.57 -7.88
CA MET A 39 -19.15 4.81 -6.46
C MET A 39 -18.04 5.67 -5.83
N PHE A 40 -17.27 6.38 -6.66
CA PHE A 40 -16.21 7.25 -6.16
C PHE A 40 -16.73 8.34 -5.20
N GLY A 41 -17.78 9.06 -5.57
CA GLY A 41 -18.41 10.05 -4.69
C GLY A 41 -18.97 9.45 -3.39
N GLU A 42 -19.51 8.22 -3.45
CA GLU A 42 -19.99 7.52 -2.27
C GLU A 42 -18.82 7.13 -1.34
N SER A 43 -17.64 6.78 -1.88
CA SER A 43 -16.46 6.47 -1.08
C SER A 43 -15.99 7.67 -0.25
N ILE A 44 -16.03 8.87 -0.84
CA ILE A 44 -15.70 10.12 -0.12
C ILE A 44 -16.71 10.36 1.00
N ARG A 45 -18.01 10.20 0.72
CA ARG A 45 -19.07 10.37 1.72
C ARG A 45 -18.86 9.44 2.92
N VAL A 46 -18.55 8.16 2.66
CA VAL A 46 -18.35 7.15 3.71
C VAL A 46 -17.15 7.47 4.62
N VAL A 47 -16.09 8.03 4.07
CA VAL A 47 -14.92 8.44 4.88
C VAL A 47 -15.28 9.56 5.85
N MET A 48 -16.18 10.45 5.45
CA MET A 48 -16.64 11.59 6.27
C MET A 48 -17.75 11.21 7.26
N GLU A 49 -18.28 9.98 7.24
CA GLU A 49 -19.29 9.52 8.20
C GLU A 49 -18.71 9.47 9.62
N LYS A 50 -19.51 9.89 10.58
CA LYS A 50 -19.18 9.74 11.99
C LYS A 50 -19.15 8.26 12.36
N PRO A 51 -18.25 7.83 13.25
CA PRO A 51 -18.24 6.45 13.74
C PRO A 51 -19.54 6.10 14.43
N GLU A 52 -19.90 4.82 14.46
CA GLU A 52 -21.04 4.35 15.24
C GLU A 52 -20.85 4.67 16.73
N LYS A 53 -21.97 4.96 17.41
CA LYS A 53 -21.94 5.28 18.85
C LYS A 53 -21.26 4.15 19.63
N GLY A 54 -20.28 4.52 20.47
CA GLY A 54 -19.51 3.58 21.29
C GLY A 54 -18.30 2.94 20.60
N SER A 55 -17.97 3.36 19.38
CA SER A 55 -16.77 2.88 18.67
C SER A 55 -15.72 3.98 18.54
N ASP A 56 -14.47 3.62 18.91
CA ASP A 56 -13.29 4.49 18.79
C ASP A 56 -12.62 4.39 17.40
N PHE A 57 -12.97 3.40 16.54
CA PHE A 57 -12.29 3.15 15.28
C PHE A 57 -13.18 3.47 14.08
N SER A 58 -13.08 4.70 13.59
CA SER A 58 -13.86 5.20 12.45
C SER A 58 -13.33 4.72 11.09
N SER A 59 -14.16 4.91 10.02
CA SER A 59 -13.71 4.72 8.63
C SER A 59 -12.50 5.58 8.29
N PHE A 60 -12.44 6.82 8.79
CA PHE A 60 -11.30 7.70 8.62
C PHE A 60 -10.04 7.14 9.28
N ARG A 61 -10.11 6.62 10.51
CA ARG A 61 -8.96 5.98 11.17
C ARG A 61 -8.47 4.74 10.40
N ALA A 62 -9.38 3.91 9.89
CA ALA A 62 -9.02 2.77 9.05
C ALA A 62 -8.34 3.21 7.75
N LEU A 63 -8.83 4.29 7.13
CA LEU A 63 -8.19 4.91 5.97
C LEU A 63 -6.77 5.38 6.33
N MET A 64 -6.58 6.07 7.44
CA MET A 64 -5.26 6.58 7.83
C MET A 64 -4.25 5.48 8.13
N VAL A 65 -4.66 4.39 8.78
CA VAL A 65 -3.79 3.23 9.03
C VAL A 65 -3.39 2.56 7.72
N SER A 66 -4.34 2.35 6.79
CA SER A 66 -4.03 1.75 5.50
C SER A 66 -3.22 2.70 4.59
N THR A 67 -3.50 4.00 4.65
CA THR A 67 -2.75 5.02 3.93
C THR A 67 -1.33 5.17 4.49
N ALA A 68 -1.12 4.98 5.79
CA ALA A 68 0.21 5.01 6.39
C ALA A 68 1.16 3.95 5.82
N SER A 69 0.66 2.75 5.53
CA SER A 69 1.44 1.71 4.86
C SER A 69 1.66 2.02 3.38
N ARG A 70 0.60 2.42 2.67
CA ARG A 70 0.61 2.67 1.23
C ARG A 70 1.35 3.94 0.85
N VAL A 71 0.93 5.09 1.43
CA VAL A 71 1.55 6.40 1.17
C VAL A 71 2.87 6.48 1.93
N GLY A 72 3.90 6.03 1.27
CA GLY A 72 5.21 5.84 1.86
C GLY A 72 6.35 6.14 0.89
N VAL A 73 7.45 5.48 1.12
CA VAL A 73 8.64 5.61 0.26
C VAL A 73 8.37 5.20 -1.19
N GLY A 74 7.36 4.34 -1.44
CA GLY A 74 6.93 3.92 -2.77
C GLY A 74 6.45 5.06 -3.64
N ASN A 75 5.73 6.01 -3.08
CA ASN A 75 5.18 7.17 -3.79
C ASN A 75 6.25 8.16 -4.25
N ILE A 76 7.39 8.18 -3.61
CA ILE A 76 8.51 9.07 -3.94
C ILE A 76 9.61 8.28 -4.66
N ALA A 77 10.32 7.41 -3.94
CA ALA A 77 11.44 6.65 -4.48
C ALA A 77 11.01 5.55 -5.46
N GLY A 78 9.84 4.91 -5.23
CA GLY A 78 9.29 3.90 -6.12
C GLY A 78 8.90 4.45 -7.49
N VAL A 79 8.20 5.59 -7.51
CA VAL A 79 7.83 6.30 -8.76
C VAL A 79 9.07 6.73 -9.52
N ALA A 80 10.04 7.33 -8.82
CA ALA A 80 11.31 7.74 -9.42
C ALA A 80 12.05 6.53 -10.03
N THR A 81 12.05 5.40 -9.33
CA THR A 81 12.65 4.15 -9.85
C THR A 81 11.91 3.63 -11.08
N ALA A 82 10.56 3.69 -11.09
CA ALA A 82 9.76 3.30 -12.25
C ALA A 82 10.11 4.13 -13.49
N ILE A 83 10.22 5.44 -13.33
CA ILE A 83 10.56 6.37 -14.41
C ILE A 83 12.01 6.17 -14.87
N ALA A 84 12.97 6.04 -13.93
CA ALA A 84 14.38 5.89 -14.26
C ALA A 84 14.68 4.60 -15.05
N LEU A 85 14.02 3.52 -14.73
CA LEU A 85 14.28 2.20 -15.32
C LEU A 85 13.29 1.81 -16.43
N GLY A 86 12.04 2.28 -16.35
CA GLY A 86 10.96 1.94 -17.29
C GLY A 86 10.55 3.07 -18.22
N GLY A 87 11.13 4.26 -18.05
CA GLY A 87 10.74 5.46 -18.80
C GLY A 87 9.43 6.09 -18.31
N ALA A 88 9.06 7.22 -18.95
CA ALA A 88 7.87 7.99 -18.58
C ALA A 88 6.57 7.17 -18.68
N GLY A 89 6.49 6.23 -19.60
CA GLY A 89 5.32 5.36 -19.81
C GLY A 89 4.96 4.48 -18.61
N ALA A 90 5.89 4.25 -17.68
CA ALA A 90 5.60 3.52 -16.45
C ALA A 90 4.49 4.19 -15.63
N VAL A 91 4.37 5.52 -15.69
CA VAL A 91 3.31 6.29 -15.01
C VAL A 91 1.92 5.91 -15.53
N PHE A 92 1.76 5.78 -16.84
CA PHE A 92 0.50 5.33 -17.44
C PHE A 92 0.08 3.94 -16.91
N TRP A 93 1.02 3.00 -16.86
CA TRP A 93 0.74 1.65 -16.37
C TRP A 93 0.50 1.59 -14.86
N MET A 94 1.08 2.52 -14.08
CA MET A 94 0.70 2.73 -12.67
C MET A 94 -0.78 3.16 -12.55
N TRP A 95 -1.26 4.06 -13.41
CA TRP A 95 -2.67 4.46 -13.42
C TRP A 95 -3.60 3.31 -13.80
N VAL A 96 -3.21 2.52 -14.80
CA VAL A 96 -3.98 1.34 -15.22
C VAL A 96 -4.13 0.35 -14.07
N ILE A 97 -3.01 -0.04 -13.43
CA ILE A 97 -3.07 -1.03 -12.34
C ILE A 97 -3.80 -0.49 -11.11
N ALA A 98 -3.71 0.81 -10.81
CA ALA A 98 -4.49 1.43 -9.75
C ALA A 98 -5.99 1.38 -10.04
N THR A 99 -6.40 1.70 -11.26
CA THR A 99 -7.82 1.72 -11.66
C THR A 99 -8.45 0.33 -11.58
N VAL A 100 -7.80 -0.69 -12.16
CA VAL A 100 -8.34 -2.06 -12.13
C VAL A 100 -8.13 -2.71 -10.76
N GLY A 101 -7.01 -2.44 -10.10
CA GLY A 101 -6.68 -2.95 -8.78
C GLY A 101 -7.60 -2.43 -7.68
N ALA A 102 -8.14 -1.21 -7.82
CA ALA A 102 -9.11 -0.64 -6.89
C ALA A 102 -10.36 -1.54 -6.72
N ALA A 103 -10.76 -2.28 -7.78
CA ALA A 103 -11.84 -3.26 -7.68
C ALA A 103 -11.43 -4.46 -6.80
N SER A 104 -10.19 -4.94 -6.90
CA SER A 104 -9.66 -5.99 -6.02
C SER A 104 -9.59 -5.53 -4.58
N ALA A 105 -9.10 -4.31 -4.33
CA ALA A 105 -9.06 -3.71 -2.98
C ALA A 105 -10.45 -3.58 -2.35
N PHE A 106 -11.46 -3.23 -3.16
CA PHE A 106 -12.86 -3.22 -2.73
C PHE A 106 -13.34 -4.61 -2.29
N ILE A 107 -13.07 -5.64 -3.09
CA ILE A 107 -13.51 -7.01 -2.80
C ILE A 107 -12.85 -7.56 -1.55
N GLU A 108 -11.51 -7.51 -1.45
CA GLU A 108 -10.78 -8.06 -0.31
C GLU A 108 -11.14 -7.37 1.01
N SER A 109 -11.33 -6.05 0.99
CA SER A 109 -11.67 -5.28 2.19
C SER A 109 -13.13 -5.46 2.61
N THR A 110 -14.05 -5.66 1.65
CA THR A 110 -15.42 -6.05 1.94
C THR A 110 -15.48 -7.45 2.58
N LEU A 111 -14.70 -8.41 2.05
CA LEU A 111 -14.59 -9.75 2.63
C LEU A 111 -14.03 -9.71 4.05
N ALA A 112 -13.00 -8.90 4.30
CA ALA A 112 -12.42 -8.77 5.64
C ALA A 112 -13.42 -8.20 6.66
N GLN A 113 -14.28 -7.30 6.25
CA GLN A 113 -15.35 -6.78 7.09
C GLN A 113 -16.48 -7.80 7.33
N ILE A 114 -16.84 -8.61 6.33
CA ILE A 114 -17.83 -9.67 6.50
C ILE A 114 -17.34 -10.69 7.55
N TYR A 115 -16.07 -11.08 7.47
CA TYR A 115 -15.47 -12.13 8.31
C TYR A 115 -14.59 -11.58 9.45
N LYS A 116 -14.86 -10.37 9.94
CA LYS A 116 -14.15 -9.82 11.08
C LYS A 116 -14.56 -10.46 12.39
N HIS A 117 -13.62 -10.49 13.33
CA HIS A 117 -13.79 -11.05 14.67
C HIS A 117 -13.90 -9.98 15.73
N ARG A 118 -14.49 -10.35 16.87
CA ARG A 118 -14.61 -9.48 18.05
C ARG A 118 -13.53 -9.82 19.07
N SER A 119 -12.79 -8.80 19.49
CA SER A 119 -11.87 -8.90 20.62
C SER A 119 -12.64 -8.94 21.95
N PRO A 120 -12.09 -9.53 23.01
CA PRO A 120 -12.67 -9.46 24.36
C PRO A 120 -12.90 -8.02 24.85
N HIS A 121 -12.14 -7.07 24.35
CA HIS A 121 -12.27 -5.63 24.68
C HIS A 121 -13.23 -4.87 23.73
N GLY A 122 -14.01 -5.57 22.92
CA GLY A 122 -15.01 -4.96 22.05
C GLY A 122 -14.51 -4.42 20.69
N HIS A 123 -13.19 -4.41 20.45
CA HIS A 123 -12.63 -3.99 19.18
C HIS A 123 -12.78 -5.07 18.10
N SER A 124 -12.96 -4.66 16.84
CA SER A 124 -12.94 -5.59 15.71
C SER A 124 -11.55 -5.74 15.12
N PHE A 125 -11.26 -6.93 14.60
CA PHE A 125 -10.04 -7.24 13.88
C PHE A 125 -10.33 -8.32 12.82
N GLY A 126 -9.45 -8.45 11.85
CA GLY A 126 -9.63 -9.41 10.75
C GLY A 126 -8.58 -9.22 9.67
N GLY A 127 -8.88 -9.72 8.48
CA GLY A 127 -8.00 -9.66 7.33
C GLY A 127 -8.05 -10.96 6.53
N PRO A 128 -7.14 -11.16 5.54
CA PRO A 128 -7.18 -12.34 4.68
C PRO A 128 -7.04 -13.65 5.43
N ALA A 129 -6.15 -13.74 6.42
CA ALA A 129 -6.01 -14.96 7.21
C ALA A 129 -7.34 -15.41 7.84
N TYR A 130 -8.17 -14.45 8.28
CA TYR A 130 -9.46 -14.72 8.89
C TYR A 130 -10.49 -15.19 7.84
N TYR A 131 -10.66 -14.49 6.71
CA TYR A 131 -11.61 -14.96 5.70
C TYR A 131 -11.15 -16.24 4.98
N ILE A 132 -9.85 -16.50 4.88
CA ILE A 132 -9.33 -17.80 4.39
C ILE A 132 -9.72 -18.92 5.35
N LYS A 133 -9.52 -18.71 6.66
CA LYS A 133 -9.90 -19.69 7.69
C LYS A 133 -11.41 -19.94 7.69
N ASP A 134 -12.21 -18.88 7.72
CA ASP A 134 -13.64 -19.00 8.03
C ASP A 134 -14.52 -19.20 6.79
N ALA A 135 -14.22 -18.52 5.67
CA ALA A 135 -15.00 -18.61 4.44
C ALA A 135 -14.54 -19.74 3.52
N LEU A 136 -13.21 -19.95 3.42
CA LEU A 136 -12.62 -21.02 2.60
C LEU A 136 -12.40 -22.31 3.40
N ARG A 137 -12.53 -22.24 4.74
CA ARG A 137 -12.32 -23.36 5.68
C ARG A 137 -10.93 -24.00 5.58
N SER A 138 -9.91 -23.20 5.23
CA SER A 138 -8.53 -23.68 5.09
C SER A 138 -7.62 -23.04 6.15
N LYS A 139 -7.46 -23.72 7.29
CA LYS A 139 -6.57 -23.25 8.37
C LYS A 139 -5.10 -23.20 7.93
N THR A 140 -4.67 -24.19 7.16
CA THR A 140 -3.28 -24.26 6.67
C THR A 140 -2.95 -23.08 5.76
N LEU A 141 -3.80 -22.79 4.77
CA LEU A 141 -3.60 -21.66 3.86
C LEU A 141 -3.65 -20.32 4.61
N ALA A 142 -4.52 -20.20 5.62
CA ALA A 142 -4.61 -19.02 6.46
C ALA A 142 -3.31 -18.78 7.26
N ILE A 143 -2.70 -19.83 7.81
CA ILE A 143 -1.42 -19.76 8.51
C ILE A 143 -0.29 -19.37 7.52
N ILE A 144 -0.25 -19.99 6.34
CA ILE A 144 0.74 -19.66 5.30
C ILE A 144 0.62 -18.19 4.92
N PHE A 145 -0.60 -17.67 4.70
CA PHE A 145 -0.81 -16.27 4.39
C PHE A 145 -0.38 -15.35 5.54
N ALA A 146 -0.74 -15.67 6.79
CA ALA A 146 -0.36 -14.86 7.96
C ALA A 146 1.17 -14.78 8.12
N VAL A 147 1.88 -15.89 7.94
CA VAL A 147 3.36 -15.91 7.97
C VAL A 147 3.94 -15.11 6.80
N ALA A 148 3.42 -15.29 5.58
CA ALA A 148 3.85 -14.53 4.43
C ALA A 148 3.67 -13.02 4.64
N LEU A 149 2.54 -12.59 5.21
CA LEU A 149 2.28 -11.20 5.53
C LEU A 149 3.27 -10.67 6.58
N ILE A 150 3.53 -11.40 7.65
CA ILE A 150 4.48 -11.00 8.69
C ILE A 150 5.87 -10.81 8.06
N VAL A 151 6.35 -11.77 7.27
CA VAL A 151 7.67 -11.71 6.63
C VAL A 151 7.73 -10.55 5.64
N THR A 152 6.67 -10.30 4.88
CA THR A 152 6.61 -9.19 3.92
C THR A 152 6.64 -7.84 4.62
N TYR A 153 5.74 -7.61 5.57
CA TYR A 153 5.53 -6.26 6.14
C TYR A 153 6.51 -5.94 7.24
N MET A 154 6.77 -6.86 8.17
CA MET A 154 7.78 -6.65 9.20
C MET A 154 9.21 -6.77 8.66
N GLY A 155 9.44 -7.70 7.72
CA GLY A 155 10.72 -7.92 7.06
C GLY A 155 10.86 -7.04 5.82
N GLY A 156 10.49 -7.54 4.66
CA GLY A 156 10.79 -6.95 3.35
C GLY A 156 10.47 -5.47 3.21
N PHE A 157 9.27 -5.06 3.58
CA PHE A 157 8.83 -3.66 3.41
C PHE A 157 9.46 -2.71 4.43
N ASN A 158 9.72 -3.17 5.66
CA ASN A 158 10.42 -2.34 6.64
C ASN A 158 11.91 -2.20 6.29
N LEU A 159 12.56 -3.26 5.79
CA LEU A 159 13.91 -3.17 5.22
C LEU A 159 13.96 -2.14 4.08
N LEU A 160 13.02 -2.23 3.14
CA LEU A 160 12.97 -1.34 1.98
C LEU A 160 12.64 0.11 2.36
N ALA A 161 11.74 0.33 3.32
CA ALA A 161 11.42 1.67 3.80
C ALA A 161 12.64 2.33 4.44
N SER A 162 13.33 1.62 5.32
CA SER A 162 14.56 2.11 5.96
C SER A 162 15.69 2.38 4.96
N PHE A 163 15.87 1.49 3.96
CA PHE A 163 16.82 1.71 2.87
C PHE A 163 16.55 3.02 2.13
N ASN A 164 15.28 3.26 1.71
CA ASN A 164 14.93 4.46 0.95
C ASN A 164 15.06 5.76 1.78
N VAL A 165 14.78 5.70 3.08
CA VAL A 165 15.05 6.83 3.97
C VAL A 165 16.54 7.12 4.05
N ASN A 166 17.39 6.10 4.22
CA ASN A 166 18.84 6.29 4.21
C ASN A 166 19.33 6.85 2.86
N GLN A 167 18.80 6.37 1.74
CA GLN A 167 19.16 6.84 0.41
C GLN A 167 18.88 8.35 0.21
N ALA A 168 17.87 8.91 0.89
CA ALA A 168 17.59 10.34 0.82
C ALA A 168 18.75 11.22 1.35
N PHE A 169 19.58 10.64 2.21
CA PHE A 169 20.75 11.35 2.75
C PHE A 169 21.98 11.24 1.85
N SER A 170 22.01 10.32 0.87
CA SER A 170 23.19 10.09 0.03
C SER A 170 23.57 11.27 -0.86
N ALA A 171 22.65 12.20 -1.10
CA ALA A 171 22.91 13.43 -1.88
C ALA A 171 23.65 14.53 -1.10
N TYR A 172 23.82 14.38 0.22
CA TYR A 172 24.50 15.42 1.02
C TYR A 172 26.00 15.21 1.07
N SER A 173 26.76 16.29 1.04
CA SER A 173 28.25 16.29 1.04
C SER A 173 28.86 15.65 2.30
N TRP A 174 28.14 15.67 3.43
CA TRP A 174 28.56 15.07 4.69
C TRP A 174 28.26 13.56 4.77
N TYR A 175 27.51 13.01 3.80
CA TYR A 175 27.16 11.59 3.80
C TYR A 175 28.40 10.73 3.58
N ASN A 176 28.60 9.75 4.44
CA ASN A 176 29.66 8.76 4.31
C ASN A 176 29.08 7.35 4.35
N ALA A 177 29.26 6.60 3.26
CA ALA A 177 28.70 5.28 3.08
C ALA A 177 29.17 4.26 4.14
N SER A 178 30.30 4.50 4.81
CA SER A 178 30.85 3.57 5.80
C SER A 178 30.20 3.67 7.17
N TYR A 179 29.67 4.83 7.57
CA TYR A 179 29.09 4.98 8.92
C TYR A 179 27.69 5.65 8.95
N THR A 180 27.35 6.51 7.97
CA THR A 180 26.04 7.20 7.98
C THR A 180 24.85 6.24 7.97
N PRO A 181 24.84 5.11 7.21
CA PRO A 181 23.75 4.15 7.24
C PRO A 181 23.50 3.55 8.62
N TYR A 182 24.56 3.32 9.42
CA TYR A 182 24.42 2.82 10.79
C TYR A 182 23.75 3.83 11.70
N ILE A 183 24.08 5.11 11.55
CA ILE A 183 23.48 6.21 12.34
C ILE A 183 21.99 6.36 11.97
N ILE A 184 21.68 6.49 10.68
CA ILE A 184 20.29 6.65 10.20
C ILE A 184 19.45 5.43 10.56
N GLY A 185 19.96 4.22 10.30
CA GLY A 185 19.30 2.98 10.67
C GLY A 185 19.06 2.85 12.18
N GLY A 186 20.05 3.23 12.99
CA GLY A 186 19.94 3.26 14.46
C GLY A 186 18.85 4.22 14.95
N LEU A 187 18.83 5.45 14.43
CA LEU A 187 17.80 6.44 14.75
C LEU A 187 16.40 5.98 14.34
N LEU A 188 16.25 5.43 13.15
CA LEU A 188 14.97 4.89 12.65
C LEU A 188 14.51 3.69 13.50
N GLY A 189 15.42 2.77 13.83
CA GLY A 189 15.12 1.62 14.67
C GLY A 189 14.66 2.03 16.06
N LEU A 190 15.31 3.03 16.67
CA LEU A 190 14.92 3.59 17.98
C LEU A 190 13.57 4.32 17.89
N ALA A 191 13.34 5.13 16.85
CA ALA A 191 12.06 5.82 16.65
C ALA A 191 10.93 4.81 16.46
N MET A 192 11.18 3.74 15.69
CA MET A 192 10.26 2.61 15.53
C MET A 192 9.97 1.95 16.87
N ALA A 193 11.00 1.58 17.65
CA ALA A 193 10.84 0.98 18.98
C ALA A 193 9.97 1.87 19.88
N GLY A 194 10.29 3.16 19.99
CA GLY A 194 9.53 4.12 20.79
C GLY A 194 8.05 4.21 20.42
N SER A 195 7.73 3.94 19.15
CA SER A 195 6.35 3.97 18.66
C SER A 195 5.59 2.68 18.93
N ILE A 196 6.20 1.51 18.62
CA ILE A 196 5.49 0.22 18.67
C ILE A 196 5.32 -0.33 20.08
N PHE A 197 6.21 0.04 21.03
CA PHE A 197 6.04 -0.35 22.43
C PHE A 197 4.85 0.33 23.11
N GLY A 198 4.28 1.40 22.51
CA GLY A 198 3.05 2.07 22.97
C GLY A 198 1.74 1.37 22.62
N GLY A 199 1.79 0.27 21.85
CA GLY A 199 0.61 -0.52 21.48
C GLY A 199 -0.19 0.03 20.29
N THR A 200 -1.18 -0.73 19.85
CA THR A 200 -1.95 -0.49 18.60
C THR A 200 -2.70 0.85 18.57
N ARG A 201 -3.20 1.30 19.72
CA ARG A 201 -3.90 2.60 19.83
C ARG A 201 -2.96 3.76 19.49
N ARG A 202 -1.74 3.75 20.07
CA ARG A 202 -0.71 4.77 19.81
C ARG A 202 -0.31 4.78 18.32
N LEU A 203 -0.20 3.61 17.69
CA LEU A 203 0.10 3.51 16.26
C LEU A 203 -0.97 4.20 15.41
N SER A 204 -2.25 3.94 15.70
CA SER A 204 -3.39 4.56 15.01
C SER A 204 -3.45 6.08 15.23
N ASP A 205 -3.11 6.57 16.43
CA ASP A 205 -3.10 8.00 16.73
C ASP A 205 -1.96 8.72 16.00
N ILE A 206 -0.76 8.13 15.96
CA ILE A 206 0.39 8.65 15.20
C ILE A 206 0.05 8.75 13.71
N THR A 207 -0.45 7.67 13.11
CA THR A 207 -0.79 7.65 11.69
C THR A 207 -1.93 8.60 11.36
N GLY A 208 -2.94 8.70 12.23
CA GLY A 208 -4.08 9.60 12.08
C GLY A 208 -3.71 11.09 12.00
N ILE A 209 -2.59 11.47 12.58
CA ILE A 209 -2.10 12.87 12.57
C ILE A 209 -1.05 13.07 11.48
N LEU A 210 -0.03 12.20 11.41
CA LEU A 210 1.10 12.40 10.50
C LEU A 210 0.74 12.24 9.03
N VAL A 211 -0.12 11.23 8.71
CA VAL A 211 -0.45 10.95 7.30
C VAL A 211 -1.12 12.12 6.59
N PRO A 212 -2.18 12.75 7.12
CA PRO A 212 -2.77 13.92 6.47
C PRO A 212 -1.79 15.09 6.33
N ILE A 213 -1.01 15.36 7.38
CA ILE A 213 -0.06 16.48 7.39
C ILE A 213 0.99 16.29 6.30
N MET A 214 1.65 15.11 6.27
CA MET A 214 2.69 14.83 5.28
C MET A 214 2.15 14.85 3.86
N ALA A 215 0.94 14.28 3.63
CA ALA A 215 0.33 14.28 2.31
C ALA A 215 0.02 15.70 1.82
N ILE A 216 -0.58 16.54 2.66
CA ILE A 216 -0.91 17.93 2.32
C ILE A 216 0.35 18.73 1.99
N ILE A 217 1.40 18.65 2.82
CA ILE A 217 2.65 19.35 2.60
C ILE A 217 3.31 18.88 1.29
N TYR A 218 3.37 17.58 1.06
CA TYR A 218 3.97 17.02 -0.15
C TYR A 218 3.21 17.43 -1.41
N LEU A 219 1.88 17.36 -1.38
CA LEU A 219 1.02 17.78 -2.48
C LEU A 219 1.16 19.28 -2.76
N ALA A 220 1.17 20.12 -1.72
CA ALA A 220 1.31 21.58 -1.88
C ALA A 220 2.62 21.95 -2.58
N VAL A 221 3.75 21.39 -2.11
CA VAL A 221 5.06 21.68 -2.74
C VAL A 221 5.13 21.09 -4.16
N GLY A 222 4.63 19.87 -4.36
CA GLY A 222 4.59 19.24 -5.68
C GLY A 222 3.77 20.05 -6.69
N ILE A 223 2.58 20.54 -6.29
CA ILE A 223 1.74 21.41 -7.13
C ILE A 223 2.47 22.71 -7.49
N VAL A 224 3.17 23.32 -6.53
CA VAL A 224 3.96 24.53 -6.81
C VAL A 224 5.07 24.24 -7.84
N VAL A 225 5.81 23.14 -7.68
CA VAL A 225 6.87 22.75 -8.65
C VAL A 225 6.27 22.54 -10.05
N ILE A 226 5.16 21.82 -10.16
CA ILE A 226 4.48 21.56 -11.44
C ILE A 226 3.96 22.88 -12.04
N ALA A 227 3.37 23.74 -11.23
CA ALA A 227 2.85 25.03 -11.71
C ALA A 227 3.96 25.95 -12.23
N LEU A 228 5.14 25.95 -11.59
CA LEU A 228 6.29 26.71 -12.09
C LEU A 228 6.85 26.14 -13.40
N ASN A 229 6.66 24.84 -13.65
CA ASN A 229 7.07 24.14 -14.87
C ASN A 229 5.92 23.93 -15.87
N TRP A 230 4.85 24.71 -15.81
CA TRP A 230 3.63 24.50 -16.57
C TRP A 230 3.83 24.39 -18.10
N ARG A 231 4.86 25.05 -18.63
CA ARG A 231 5.21 25.01 -20.07
C ARG A 231 5.65 23.62 -20.53
N ASN A 232 6.16 22.79 -19.63
CA ASN A 232 6.64 21.45 -19.93
C ASN A 232 5.51 20.39 -19.84
N ILE A 233 4.33 20.77 -19.34
CA ILE A 233 3.21 19.82 -19.15
C ILE A 233 2.79 19.14 -20.47
N PRO A 234 2.63 19.81 -21.61
CA PRO A 234 2.27 19.15 -22.86
C PRO A 234 3.30 18.08 -23.29
N ALA A 235 4.61 18.43 -23.28
CA ALA A 235 5.68 17.50 -23.63
C ALA A 235 5.77 16.32 -22.63
N MET A 236 5.51 16.56 -21.35
CA MET A 236 5.42 15.52 -20.33
C MET A 236 4.33 14.49 -20.65
N PHE A 237 3.10 14.94 -20.97
CA PHE A 237 2.03 14.03 -21.37
C PHE A 237 2.37 13.27 -22.65
N GLU A 238 2.93 13.93 -23.66
CA GLU A 238 3.41 13.30 -24.88
C GLU A 238 4.41 12.18 -24.55
N SER A 239 5.39 12.44 -23.71
CA SER A 239 6.39 11.44 -23.29
C SER A 239 5.77 10.26 -22.54
N ILE A 240 4.78 10.49 -21.67
CA ILE A 240 4.08 9.42 -20.95
C ILE A 240 3.37 8.51 -21.92
N PHE A 241 2.58 9.06 -22.85
CA PHE A 241 1.80 8.22 -23.76
C PHE A 241 2.67 7.59 -24.86
N ALA A 242 3.64 8.29 -25.42
CA ALA A 242 4.56 7.73 -26.40
C ALA A 242 5.36 6.56 -25.83
N SER A 243 5.91 6.72 -24.62
CA SER A 243 6.67 5.65 -23.94
C SER A 243 5.78 4.49 -23.46
N ALA A 244 4.53 4.77 -23.06
CA ALA A 244 3.60 3.72 -22.59
C ALA A 244 3.22 2.70 -23.68
N PHE A 245 3.21 3.13 -24.95
CA PHE A 245 2.81 2.35 -26.12
C PHE A 245 3.96 2.09 -27.09
N ASP A 246 5.20 2.23 -26.64
CA ASP A 246 6.38 1.79 -27.40
C ASP A 246 6.46 0.26 -27.39
N PHE A 247 5.66 -0.34 -28.29
CA PHE A 247 5.59 -1.79 -28.41
C PHE A 247 6.94 -2.42 -28.78
N LYS A 248 7.80 -1.71 -29.51
CA LYS A 248 9.13 -2.21 -29.86
C LYS A 248 9.99 -2.38 -28.61
N ALA A 249 10.02 -1.39 -27.73
CA ALA A 249 10.72 -1.47 -26.46
C ALA A 249 10.11 -2.56 -25.54
N ILE A 250 8.78 -2.66 -25.49
CA ILE A 250 8.07 -3.65 -24.67
C ILE A 250 8.42 -5.08 -25.10
N PHE A 251 8.39 -5.38 -26.41
CA PHE A 251 8.62 -6.73 -26.90
C PHE A 251 10.10 -7.11 -27.02
N SER A 252 11.02 -6.15 -27.09
CA SER A 252 12.45 -6.42 -27.10
C SER A 252 13.06 -6.66 -25.71
N GLY A 253 12.40 -6.17 -24.63
CA GLY A 253 12.90 -6.31 -23.26
C GLY A 253 11.82 -6.14 -22.22
N PHE A 254 10.81 -7.04 -22.17
CA PHE A 254 9.66 -6.91 -21.26
C PHE A 254 10.03 -6.70 -19.81
N ALA A 255 11.09 -7.34 -19.31
CA ALA A 255 11.56 -7.25 -17.93
C ALA A 255 11.93 -5.81 -17.48
N GLY A 256 12.37 -4.96 -18.40
CA GLY A 256 12.69 -3.55 -18.14
C GLY A 256 11.65 -2.57 -18.71
N SER A 257 10.53 -3.07 -19.23
CA SER A 257 9.55 -2.23 -19.92
C SER A 257 8.76 -1.32 -18.99
N ALA A 258 8.22 -0.24 -19.57
CA ALA A 258 7.27 0.65 -18.90
C ALA A 258 6.08 -0.11 -18.29
N VAL A 259 5.60 -1.17 -18.99
CA VAL A 259 4.49 -2.02 -18.54
C VAL A 259 4.85 -2.72 -17.22
N MET A 260 5.95 -3.49 -17.23
CA MET A 260 6.33 -4.28 -16.05
C MET A 260 6.68 -3.39 -14.85
N LEU A 261 7.48 -2.35 -15.09
CA LEU A 261 7.91 -1.47 -14.01
C LEU A 261 6.78 -0.60 -13.48
N GLY A 262 5.89 -0.12 -14.35
CA GLY A 262 4.70 0.61 -13.94
C GLY A 262 3.76 -0.23 -13.09
N ILE A 263 3.46 -1.47 -13.49
CA ILE A 263 2.61 -2.38 -12.72
C ILE A 263 3.29 -2.77 -11.40
N LYS A 264 4.58 -3.10 -11.43
CA LYS A 264 5.35 -3.51 -10.25
C LYS A 264 5.42 -2.41 -9.20
N ARG A 265 5.76 -1.17 -9.58
CA ARG A 265 5.85 -0.03 -8.67
C ARG A 265 4.47 0.51 -8.28
N GLY A 266 3.50 0.46 -9.17
CA GLY A 266 2.11 0.77 -8.85
C GLY A 266 1.55 -0.18 -7.80
N LEU A 267 1.76 -1.49 -7.94
CA LEU A 267 1.34 -2.47 -6.96
C LEU A 267 2.03 -2.28 -5.60
N TYR A 268 3.34 -2.01 -5.61
CA TYR A 268 4.10 -1.74 -4.39
C TYR A 268 3.53 -0.53 -3.63
N SER A 269 3.11 0.52 -4.34
CA SER A 269 2.53 1.71 -3.75
C SER A 269 1.12 1.47 -3.22
N ASN A 270 0.20 0.94 -4.05
CA ASN A 270 -1.22 0.89 -3.70
C ASN A 270 -1.67 -0.41 -3.02
N GLU A 271 -0.85 -1.45 -3.05
CA GLU A 271 -1.07 -2.77 -2.40
C GLU A 271 -2.41 -3.43 -2.76
N ALA A 272 -3.03 -3.10 -3.90
CA ALA A 272 -4.35 -3.58 -4.26
C ALA A 272 -4.34 -5.07 -4.62
N GLY A 273 -5.12 -5.87 -3.91
CA GLY A 273 -5.19 -7.33 -4.10
C GLY A 273 -4.08 -8.12 -3.41
N VAL A 274 -3.14 -7.46 -2.72
CA VAL A 274 -2.06 -8.11 -1.95
C VAL A 274 -2.58 -8.70 -0.64
N GLY A 275 -3.64 -8.14 -0.08
CA GLY A 275 -4.26 -8.62 1.16
C GLY A 275 -3.77 -7.93 2.44
N SER A 276 -3.11 -6.79 2.35
CA SER A 276 -2.62 -6.01 3.49
C SER A 276 -3.69 -5.11 4.10
N ALA A 277 -4.22 -4.19 3.30
CA ALA A 277 -5.21 -3.22 3.73
C ALA A 277 -6.50 -3.81 4.34
N PRO A 278 -6.94 -5.01 3.98
CA PRO A 278 -8.03 -5.70 4.67
C PRO A 278 -7.87 -5.81 6.19
N ASN A 279 -6.62 -5.87 6.70
CA ASN A 279 -6.37 -5.89 8.15
C ASN A 279 -6.80 -4.59 8.84
N ALA A 280 -6.54 -3.44 8.22
CA ALA A 280 -7.04 -2.15 8.72
C ALA A 280 -8.56 -2.00 8.48
N ALA A 281 -9.05 -2.42 7.32
CA ALA A 281 -10.46 -2.39 6.99
C ALA A 281 -11.32 -3.14 8.01
N ALA A 282 -10.88 -4.31 8.46
CA ALA A 282 -11.60 -5.14 9.44
C ALA A 282 -11.74 -4.48 10.82
N SER A 283 -10.83 -3.56 11.17
CA SER A 283 -10.85 -2.90 12.48
C SER A 283 -11.89 -1.77 12.58
N ALA A 284 -12.43 -1.32 11.45
CA ALA A 284 -13.41 -0.24 11.45
C ALA A 284 -14.81 -0.71 11.91
N SER A 285 -15.45 0.14 12.70
CA SER A 285 -16.85 -0.02 13.07
C SER A 285 -17.72 0.71 12.05
N VAL A 286 -18.48 -0.05 11.28
CA VAL A 286 -19.36 0.43 10.22
C VAL A 286 -20.65 -0.36 10.20
N SER A 287 -21.75 0.25 9.73
CA SER A 287 -23.05 -0.38 9.63
C SER A 287 -23.17 -1.39 8.48
N HIS A 288 -22.22 -1.36 7.52
CA HIS A 288 -22.26 -2.22 6.34
C HIS A 288 -20.83 -2.51 5.83
N PRO A 289 -20.46 -3.79 5.51
CA PRO A 289 -19.11 -4.17 5.07
C PRO A 289 -18.60 -3.39 3.84
N VAL A 290 -19.49 -3.06 2.91
CA VAL A 290 -19.18 -2.31 1.68
C VAL A 290 -18.58 -0.94 1.98
N LYS A 291 -18.91 -0.31 3.09
CA LYS A 291 -18.34 0.98 3.48
C LYS A 291 -16.81 0.90 3.53
N GLN A 292 -16.26 -0.16 4.12
CA GLN A 292 -14.80 -0.33 4.15
C GLN A 292 -14.21 -0.75 2.81
N GLY A 293 -14.93 -1.51 2.00
CA GLY A 293 -14.53 -1.76 0.61
C GLY A 293 -14.38 -0.45 -0.17
N LEU A 294 -15.33 0.49 -0.03
CA LEU A 294 -15.28 1.81 -0.66
C LEU A 294 -14.13 2.67 -0.13
N VAL A 295 -13.87 2.63 1.18
CA VAL A 295 -12.77 3.37 1.81
C VAL A 295 -11.42 2.89 1.29
N GLN A 296 -11.20 1.58 1.20
CA GLN A 296 -9.93 1.03 0.73
C GLN A 296 -9.74 1.22 -0.79
N MET A 297 -10.81 1.18 -1.56
CA MET A 297 -10.82 1.56 -2.95
C MET A 297 -10.38 3.03 -3.13
N LEU A 298 -10.92 3.95 -2.33
CA LEU A 298 -10.53 5.36 -2.35
C LEU A 298 -9.04 5.55 -1.96
N SER A 299 -8.54 4.76 -1.01
CA SER A 299 -7.12 4.79 -0.62
C SER A 299 -6.19 4.48 -1.80
N VAL A 300 -6.55 3.52 -2.66
CA VAL A 300 -5.79 3.22 -3.90
C VAL A 300 -5.74 4.43 -4.84
N PHE A 301 -6.86 5.14 -4.99
CA PHE A 301 -6.91 6.36 -5.79
C PHE A 301 -6.04 7.47 -5.21
N ILE A 302 -6.17 7.75 -3.91
CA ILE A 302 -5.36 8.79 -3.24
C ILE A 302 -3.89 8.48 -3.39
N ASP A 303 -3.48 7.24 -3.16
CA ASP A 303 -2.10 6.80 -3.24
C ASP A 303 -1.52 7.01 -4.66
N THR A 304 -2.10 6.36 -5.64
CA THR A 304 -1.48 6.27 -6.96
C THR A 304 -1.91 7.39 -7.90
N MET A 305 -3.23 7.68 -7.97
CA MET A 305 -3.74 8.69 -8.91
C MET A 305 -3.45 10.12 -8.45
N VAL A 306 -3.21 10.34 -7.14
CA VAL A 306 -2.87 11.67 -6.63
C VAL A 306 -1.39 11.73 -6.28
N ILE A 307 -0.94 11.01 -5.27
CA ILE A 307 0.41 11.22 -4.70
C ILE A 307 1.51 10.73 -5.65
N CYS A 308 1.40 9.52 -6.22
CA CYS A 308 2.39 9.04 -7.20
C CYS A 308 2.39 9.92 -8.47
N THR A 309 1.22 10.39 -8.91
CA THR A 309 1.11 11.26 -10.07
C THR A 309 1.82 12.60 -9.84
N ILE A 310 1.68 13.20 -8.66
CA ILE A 310 2.43 14.43 -8.31
C ILE A 310 3.94 14.18 -8.38
N THR A 311 4.44 13.09 -7.82
CA THR A 311 5.87 12.74 -7.91
C THR A 311 6.32 12.57 -9.36
N ALA A 312 5.53 11.84 -10.16
CA ALA A 312 5.84 11.63 -11.57
C ALA A 312 5.89 12.96 -12.33
N PHE A 313 4.92 13.84 -12.12
CA PHE A 313 4.85 15.15 -12.79
C PHE A 313 5.97 16.08 -12.35
N VAL A 314 6.35 16.06 -11.08
CA VAL A 314 7.54 16.78 -10.59
C VAL A 314 8.80 16.35 -11.35
N ILE A 315 9.01 15.03 -11.51
CA ILE A 315 10.18 14.52 -12.24
C ILE A 315 10.12 14.88 -13.73
N LEU A 316 9.00 14.55 -14.38
CA LEU A 316 8.89 14.66 -15.84
C LEU A 316 8.74 16.09 -16.34
N SER A 317 8.26 17.03 -15.52
CA SER A 317 8.19 18.45 -15.87
C SER A 317 9.49 19.21 -15.65
N SER A 318 10.46 18.65 -14.94
CA SER A 318 11.71 19.31 -14.55
C SER A 318 12.76 19.40 -15.66
N ASN A 319 12.55 18.71 -16.80
CA ASN A 319 13.52 18.56 -17.90
C ASN A 319 14.90 18.01 -17.47
N ILE A 320 14.98 17.29 -16.35
CA ILE A 320 16.21 16.63 -15.93
C ILE A 320 16.51 15.46 -16.87
N GLU A 321 17.78 15.27 -17.24
CA GLU A 321 18.21 14.08 -17.94
C GLU A 321 18.10 12.87 -17.01
N ILE A 322 17.28 11.89 -17.38
CA ILE A 322 17.04 10.70 -16.58
C ILE A 322 18.00 9.62 -17.05
N THR A 323 19.08 9.43 -16.30
CA THR A 323 20.05 8.34 -16.50
C THR A 323 19.68 7.19 -15.56
N GLY A 324 19.93 5.94 -15.98
CA GLY A 324 19.62 4.74 -15.19
C GLY A 324 20.35 4.67 -13.83
N ASP A 325 21.42 5.45 -13.66
CA ASP A 325 22.17 5.57 -12.41
C ASP A 325 21.49 6.48 -11.40
N LEU A 326 20.79 7.52 -11.89
CA LEU A 326 20.04 8.47 -11.07
C LEU A 326 18.61 7.95 -10.84
N LYS A 327 18.37 7.30 -9.71
CA LYS A 327 17.09 6.63 -9.38
C LYS A 327 16.73 6.81 -7.90
N GLY A 328 15.47 6.50 -7.55
CA GLY A 328 14.98 6.61 -6.18
C GLY A 328 14.96 8.07 -5.67
N ALA A 329 15.28 8.25 -4.40
CA ALA A 329 15.25 9.56 -3.74
C ALA A 329 16.11 10.64 -4.42
N PRO A 330 17.37 10.38 -4.82
CA PRO A 330 18.23 11.36 -5.50
C PRO A 330 17.61 11.91 -6.80
N LEU A 331 16.89 11.11 -7.57
CA LEU A 331 16.22 11.58 -8.78
C LEU A 331 15.17 12.65 -8.45
N VAL A 332 14.36 12.43 -7.42
CA VAL A 332 13.33 13.41 -7.01
C VAL A 332 13.97 14.69 -6.47
N GLN A 333 15.05 14.55 -5.66
CA GLN A 333 15.79 15.71 -5.14
C GLN A 333 16.35 16.58 -6.26
N ASN A 334 17.00 15.95 -7.25
CA ASN A 334 17.57 16.67 -8.39
C ASN A 334 16.47 17.27 -9.28
N ALA A 335 15.38 16.57 -9.54
CA ALA A 335 14.25 17.09 -10.29
C ALA A 335 13.62 18.32 -9.63
N MET A 336 13.38 18.28 -8.32
CA MET A 336 12.89 19.44 -7.59
C MET A 336 13.90 20.59 -7.55
N ALA A 337 15.20 20.28 -7.47
CA ALA A 337 16.26 21.30 -7.36
C ALA A 337 16.33 22.20 -8.60
N THR A 338 15.93 21.73 -9.78
CA THR A 338 15.84 22.57 -10.99
C THR A 338 14.85 23.72 -10.84
N THR A 339 13.86 23.59 -9.96
CA THR A 339 12.76 24.55 -9.77
C THR A 339 12.86 25.32 -8.45
N ILE A 340 13.09 24.61 -7.33
CA ILE A 340 13.10 25.22 -5.99
C ILE A 340 14.50 25.25 -5.35
N GLY A 341 15.54 24.98 -6.15
CA GLY A 341 16.94 25.12 -5.75
C GLY A 341 17.34 24.27 -4.55
N SER A 342 18.16 24.85 -3.67
CA SER A 342 18.73 24.15 -2.51
C SER A 342 17.70 23.66 -1.48
N PHE A 343 16.45 24.14 -1.53
CA PHE A 343 15.38 23.68 -0.65
C PHE A 343 14.91 22.26 -0.99
N ALA A 344 15.10 21.80 -2.23
CA ALA A 344 14.65 20.50 -2.72
C ALA A 344 15.19 19.30 -1.91
N GLY A 345 16.50 19.31 -1.63
CA GLY A 345 17.15 18.24 -0.88
C GLY A 345 16.56 18.07 0.53
N PRO A 346 16.61 19.11 1.40
CA PRO A 346 16.00 19.05 2.73
C PRO A 346 14.52 18.69 2.72
N PHE A 347 13.74 19.26 1.81
CA PHE A 347 12.31 18.97 1.69
C PHE A 347 12.04 17.49 1.36
N THR A 348 12.69 16.95 0.34
CA THR A 348 12.50 15.55 -0.07
C THR A 348 12.98 14.59 1.00
N THR A 349 14.10 14.90 1.68
CA THR A 349 14.59 14.09 2.80
C THR A 349 13.60 14.09 3.96
N PHE A 350 13.06 15.25 4.33
CA PHE A 350 12.03 15.36 5.36
C PHE A 350 10.75 14.62 4.98
N ALA A 351 10.30 14.75 3.73
CA ALA A 351 9.15 14.01 3.24
C ALA A 351 9.38 12.49 3.32
N LEU A 352 10.54 11.99 2.87
CA LEU A 352 10.88 10.56 2.96
C LEU A 352 11.04 10.06 4.39
N LEU A 353 11.53 10.88 5.31
CA LEU A 353 11.55 10.55 6.75
C LEU A 353 10.14 10.35 7.29
N LEU A 354 9.21 11.28 7.02
CA LEU A 354 7.83 11.17 7.47
C LEU A 354 7.10 9.98 6.81
N PHE A 355 7.20 9.86 5.48
CA PHE A 355 6.57 8.79 4.72
C PHE A 355 7.14 7.43 5.12
N GLY A 356 8.47 7.32 5.23
CA GLY A 356 9.13 6.09 5.67
C GLY A 356 8.73 5.70 7.08
N PHE A 357 8.74 6.66 8.02
CA PHE A 357 8.34 6.40 9.40
C PHE A 357 6.89 5.93 9.53
N THR A 358 5.94 6.59 8.85
CA THR A 358 4.53 6.16 8.86
C THR A 358 4.35 4.79 8.22
N THR A 359 5.10 4.49 7.15
CA THR A 359 5.13 3.16 6.53
C THR A 359 5.61 2.08 7.51
N LEU A 360 6.70 2.32 8.25
CA LEU A 360 7.19 1.38 9.25
C LEU A 360 6.13 1.05 10.30
N VAL A 361 5.41 2.07 10.76
CA VAL A 361 4.34 1.95 11.76
C VAL A 361 3.13 1.19 11.20
N GLY A 362 2.69 1.54 9.99
CA GLY A 362 1.56 0.89 9.31
C GLY A 362 1.84 -0.59 9.01
N ASN A 363 3.04 -0.89 8.54
CA ASN A 363 3.49 -2.24 8.26
C ASN A 363 3.52 -3.11 9.52
N PHE A 364 4.01 -2.55 10.63
CA PHE A 364 4.01 -3.26 11.91
C PHE A 364 2.60 -3.57 12.40
N TYR A 365 1.64 -2.66 12.21
CA TYR A 365 0.23 -2.91 12.52
C TYR A 365 -0.29 -4.16 11.81
N TYR A 366 -0.06 -4.30 10.52
CA TYR A 366 -0.48 -5.47 9.75
C TYR A 366 0.19 -6.76 10.23
N ALA A 367 1.50 -6.70 10.50
CA ALA A 367 2.25 -7.83 11.00
C ALA A 367 1.77 -8.27 12.40
N GLU A 368 1.48 -7.33 13.31
CA GLU A 368 0.97 -7.63 14.65
C GLU A 368 -0.42 -8.28 14.61
N VAL A 369 -1.33 -7.83 13.74
CA VAL A 369 -2.66 -8.46 13.56
C VAL A 369 -2.51 -9.92 13.14
N ASN A 370 -1.58 -10.23 12.23
CA ASN A 370 -1.34 -11.59 11.76
C ASN A 370 -0.55 -12.44 12.76
N LEU A 371 0.33 -11.85 13.56
CA LEU A 371 0.94 -12.53 14.70
C LEU A 371 -0.14 -13.01 15.68
N ARG A 372 -1.09 -12.14 16.03
CA ARG A 372 -2.22 -12.49 16.92
C ARG A 372 -3.08 -13.61 16.33
N PHE A 373 -3.30 -13.61 15.01
CA PHE A 373 -4.00 -14.69 14.32
C PHE A 373 -3.35 -16.06 14.55
N LEU A 374 -2.01 -16.15 14.54
CA LEU A 374 -1.27 -17.39 14.76
C LEU A 374 -1.47 -17.98 16.16
N PHE A 375 -1.76 -17.14 17.17
CA PHE A 375 -2.09 -17.58 18.53
C PHE A 375 -3.57 -17.97 18.70
N GLY A 376 -4.43 -17.68 17.71
CA GLY A 376 -5.85 -18.00 17.73
C GLY A 376 -6.60 -17.28 18.86
N ASP A 377 -7.40 -18.04 19.61
CA ASP A 377 -8.21 -17.50 20.71
C ASP A 377 -7.38 -17.21 22.00
N LYS A 378 -6.14 -17.65 22.04
CA LYS A 378 -5.24 -17.41 23.18
C LYS A 378 -4.61 -16.01 23.08
N PRO A 379 -4.51 -15.29 24.19
CA PRO A 379 -3.79 -14.00 24.19
C PRO A 379 -2.32 -14.23 23.81
N THR A 380 -1.80 -13.39 22.93
CA THR A 380 -0.37 -13.44 22.57
C THR A 380 0.48 -13.13 23.81
N PRO A 381 1.41 -14.02 24.22
CA PRO A 381 2.24 -13.78 25.39
C PRO A 381 3.06 -12.50 25.30
N HIS A 382 3.22 -11.77 26.41
CA HIS A 382 3.95 -10.50 26.43
C HIS A 382 5.39 -10.63 25.93
N TRP A 383 6.08 -11.71 26.29
CA TRP A 383 7.46 -11.93 25.84
C TRP A 383 7.57 -12.11 24.32
N VAL A 384 6.56 -12.78 23.68
CA VAL A 384 6.48 -12.92 22.22
C VAL A 384 6.33 -11.56 21.57
N LEU A 385 5.41 -10.72 22.07
CA LEU A 385 5.22 -9.36 21.55
C LEU A 385 6.48 -8.51 21.72
N THR A 386 7.19 -8.66 22.84
CA THR A 386 8.44 -7.93 23.11
C THR A 386 9.53 -8.35 22.11
N ILE A 387 9.73 -9.66 21.90
CA ILE A 387 10.69 -10.15 20.90
C ILE A 387 10.31 -9.70 19.50
N PHE A 388 9.02 -9.80 19.15
CA PHE A 388 8.52 -9.38 17.84
C PHE A 388 8.81 -7.90 17.56
N ARG A 389 8.58 -7.03 18.55
CA ARG A 389 8.90 -5.59 18.48
C ARG A 389 10.39 -5.34 18.36
N ALA A 390 11.21 -6.05 19.14
CA ALA A 390 12.65 -5.94 19.07
C ALA A 390 13.19 -6.36 17.69
N VAL A 391 12.72 -7.49 17.15
CA VAL A 391 13.08 -7.96 15.81
C VAL A 391 12.64 -6.96 14.73
N ALA A 392 11.43 -6.39 14.83
CA ALA A 392 10.98 -5.36 13.90
C ALA A 392 11.91 -4.15 13.88
N SER A 393 12.33 -3.66 15.05
CA SER A 393 13.25 -2.52 15.17
C SER A 393 14.65 -2.84 14.64
N LEU A 394 15.15 -4.07 14.86
CA LEU A 394 16.42 -4.53 14.30
C LEU A 394 16.39 -4.68 12.78
N LEU A 395 15.28 -5.14 12.21
CA LEU A 395 15.09 -5.20 10.77
C LEU A 395 15.08 -3.79 10.14
N VAL A 396 14.48 -2.81 10.80
CA VAL A 396 14.56 -1.40 10.37
C VAL A 396 16.01 -0.92 10.36
N PHE A 397 16.80 -1.21 11.39
CA PHE A 397 18.22 -0.91 11.42
C PHE A 397 18.96 -1.57 10.23
N ALA A 398 18.77 -2.87 10.04
CA ALA A 398 19.41 -3.64 8.97
C ALA A 398 19.04 -3.14 7.56
N GLY A 399 17.82 -2.64 7.38
CA GLY A 399 17.34 -2.11 6.11
C GLY A 399 18.16 -0.95 5.58
N ALA A 400 18.60 -0.05 6.46
CA ALA A 400 19.44 1.09 6.07
C ALA A 400 20.82 0.68 5.52
N LEU A 401 21.26 -0.56 5.80
CA LEU A 401 22.55 -1.09 5.38
C LEU A 401 22.50 -1.87 4.06
N LEU A 402 21.31 -2.03 3.47
CA LEU A 402 21.13 -2.82 2.25
C LEU A 402 21.57 -2.06 1.00
N GLU A 403 21.87 -2.84 -0.05
CA GLU A 403 22.06 -2.33 -1.39
C GLU A 403 20.70 -2.16 -2.10
N PHE A 404 20.64 -1.24 -3.08
CA PHE A 404 19.42 -0.91 -3.83
C PHE A 404 18.69 -2.13 -4.41
N SER A 405 19.42 -2.98 -5.17
CA SER A 405 18.82 -4.15 -5.82
C SER A 405 18.30 -5.16 -4.81
N VAL A 406 19.05 -5.39 -3.73
CA VAL A 406 18.68 -6.34 -2.68
C VAL A 406 17.41 -5.89 -1.97
N ALA A 407 17.35 -4.62 -1.54
CA ALA A 407 16.20 -4.07 -0.83
C ALA A 407 14.91 -4.13 -1.66
N TRP A 408 14.97 -3.69 -2.93
CA TRP A 408 13.81 -3.71 -3.82
C TRP A 408 13.37 -5.13 -4.19
N ASN A 409 14.30 -6.04 -4.49
CA ASN A 409 13.94 -7.40 -4.90
C ASN A 409 13.34 -8.21 -3.74
N ILE A 410 13.83 -8.06 -2.51
CA ILE A 410 13.23 -8.71 -1.34
C ILE A 410 11.77 -8.25 -1.19
N GLY A 411 11.52 -6.93 -1.22
CA GLY A 411 10.18 -6.39 -1.12
C GLY A 411 9.26 -6.91 -2.23
N ASP A 412 9.72 -6.88 -3.46
CA ASP A 412 8.97 -7.34 -4.63
C ASP A 412 8.61 -8.83 -4.56
N ILE A 413 9.58 -9.70 -4.25
CA ILE A 413 9.35 -11.15 -4.18
C ILE A 413 8.34 -11.47 -3.08
N LEU A 414 8.51 -10.91 -1.89
CA LEU A 414 7.63 -11.18 -0.75
C LEU A 414 6.21 -10.67 -1.01
N MET A 415 6.04 -9.48 -1.57
CA MET A 415 4.75 -8.94 -1.99
C MET A 415 4.10 -9.84 -3.05
N GLY A 416 4.89 -10.29 -4.03
CA GLY A 416 4.42 -11.18 -5.08
C GLY A 416 3.88 -12.50 -4.53
N LEU A 417 4.58 -13.10 -3.56
CA LEU A 417 4.12 -14.32 -2.90
C LEU A 417 2.80 -14.14 -2.17
N MET A 418 2.59 -13.01 -1.50
CA MET A 418 1.30 -12.69 -0.88
C MET A 418 0.19 -12.56 -1.92
N ALA A 419 0.45 -11.83 -3.02
CA ALA A 419 -0.52 -11.66 -4.10
C ALA A 419 -0.92 -13.00 -4.75
N LEU A 420 0.03 -13.93 -4.92
CA LEU A 420 -0.23 -15.28 -5.44
C LEU A 420 -1.19 -16.09 -4.56
N ILE A 421 -1.22 -15.83 -3.25
CA ILE A 421 -2.16 -16.48 -2.34
C ILE A 421 -3.49 -15.73 -2.34
N ASN A 422 -3.47 -14.41 -2.18
CA ASN A 422 -4.69 -13.64 -1.94
C ASN A 422 -5.57 -13.49 -3.20
N LEU A 423 -4.97 -13.26 -4.38
CA LEU A 423 -5.75 -13.05 -5.61
C LEU A 423 -6.64 -14.26 -5.97
N PRO A 424 -6.18 -15.52 -5.98
CA PRO A 424 -7.06 -16.67 -6.17
C PRO A 424 -8.15 -16.78 -5.10
N VAL A 425 -7.82 -16.52 -3.84
CA VAL A 425 -8.79 -16.57 -2.74
C VAL A 425 -9.90 -15.55 -2.93
N ILE A 426 -9.58 -14.30 -3.28
CA ILE A 426 -10.62 -13.30 -3.51
C ILE A 426 -11.45 -13.59 -4.78
N VAL A 427 -10.90 -14.27 -5.78
CA VAL A 427 -11.68 -14.75 -6.94
C VAL A 427 -12.73 -15.78 -6.49
N ILE A 428 -12.34 -16.76 -5.67
CA ILE A 428 -13.26 -17.80 -5.14
C ILE A 428 -14.35 -17.17 -4.26
N LEU A 429 -13.97 -16.28 -3.36
CA LEU A 429 -14.87 -15.70 -2.36
C LEU A 429 -15.62 -14.45 -2.85
N GLY A 430 -15.18 -13.83 -3.95
CA GLY A 430 -15.61 -12.51 -4.39
C GLY A 430 -17.10 -12.36 -4.67
N ASN A 431 -17.80 -13.45 -5.01
CA ASN A 431 -19.26 -13.42 -5.17
C ASN A 431 -19.99 -12.95 -3.91
N LYS A 432 -19.45 -13.23 -2.71
CA LYS A 432 -20.04 -12.77 -1.45
C LYS A 432 -19.92 -11.25 -1.33
N ALA A 433 -18.76 -10.67 -1.64
CA ALA A 433 -18.58 -9.23 -1.67
C ALA A 433 -19.43 -8.54 -2.75
N ILE A 434 -19.60 -9.16 -3.92
CA ILE A 434 -20.46 -8.64 -4.99
C ILE A 434 -21.94 -8.65 -4.59
N ARG A 435 -22.42 -9.71 -3.91
CA ARG A 435 -23.79 -9.73 -3.35
C ARG A 435 -23.97 -8.66 -2.29
N CYS A 436 -22.99 -8.50 -1.41
CA CYS A 436 -22.97 -7.45 -0.39
C CYS A 436 -23.03 -6.05 -1.03
N ALA A 437 -22.28 -5.81 -2.14
CA ALA A 437 -22.34 -4.55 -2.88
C ALA A 437 -23.72 -4.29 -3.50
N LYS A 438 -24.40 -5.32 -4.00
CA LYS A 438 -25.77 -5.19 -4.53
C LYS A 438 -26.78 -4.82 -3.43
N ASP A 439 -26.68 -5.45 -2.26
CA ASP A 439 -27.50 -5.14 -1.10
C ASP A 439 -27.31 -3.68 -0.68
N TYR A 440 -26.06 -3.24 -0.51
CA TYR A 440 -25.73 -1.85 -0.22
C TYR A 440 -26.35 -0.86 -1.22
N GLN A 441 -26.20 -1.12 -2.52
CA GLN A 441 -26.74 -0.26 -3.57
C GLN A 441 -28.27 -0.20 -3.57
N MET A 442 -28.94 -1.33 -3.26
CA MET A 442 -30.41 -1.37 -3.12
C MET A 442 -30.87 -0.45 -1.99
N GLN A 443 -30.28 -0.58 -0.80
CA GLN A 443 -30.62 0.25 0.35
C GLN A 443 -30.34 1.74 0.07
N ARG A 444 -29.21 2.07 -0.59
CA ARG A 444 -28.90 3.46 -0.99
C ARG A 444 -29.92 4.05 -1.95
N LYS A 445 -30.38 3.27 -2.93
CA LYS A 445 -31.43 3.71 -3.87
C LYS A 445 -32.77 4.02 -3.18
N GLN A 446 -33.03 3.36 -2.05
CA GLN A 446 -34.20 3.62 -1.20
C GLN A 446 -34.01 4.81 -0.24
N GLY A 447 -32.87 5.52 -0.32
CA GLY A 447 -32.59 6.65 0.57
C GLY A 447 -32.13 6.23 1.99
N LEU A 448 -31.93 4.94 2.24
CA LEU A 448 -31.55 4.42 3.55
C LEU A 448 -30.05 4.58 3.82
N ASN A 449 -29.67 4.64 5.11
CA ASN A 449 -28.30 4.40 5.52
C ASN A 449 -28.10 2.88 5.61
N PRO A 450 -27.28 2.27 4.71
CA PRO A 450 -27.21 0.82 4.62
C PRO A 450 -26.76 0.16 5.92
N SER A 451 -27.48 -0.86 6.32
CA SER A 451 -27.16 -1.79 7.41
C SER A 451 -27.04 -3.20 6.83
N PHE A 452 -26.23 -4.05 7.44
CA PHE A 452 -25.94 -5.37 6.90
C PHE A 452 -26.35 -6.47 7.86
N ARG A 453 -26.95 -7.53 7.30
CA ARG A 453 -27.17 -8.82 7.96
C ARG A 453 -26.62 -9.92 7.08
N ALA A 454 -25.96 -10.92 7.67
CA ALA A 454 -25.31 -11.98 6.93
C ALA A 454 -26.29 -12.84 6.10
N SER A 455 -27.50 -13.02 6.60
CA SER A 455 -28.59 -13.75 5.94
C SER A 455 -29.00 -13.12 4.59
N THR A 456 -28.91 -11.80 4.42
CA THR A 456 -29.34 -11.10 3.18
C THR A 456 -28.52 -11.51 1.95
N ILE A 457 -27.30 -11.99 2.15
CA ILE A 457 -26.44 -12.47 1.05
C ILE A 457 -26.25 -13.99 1.04
N GLY A 458 -27.05 -14.71 1.85
CA GLY A 458 -27.05 -16.17 1.93
C GLY A 458 -25.89 -16.76 2.73
N ILE A 459 -25.35 -16.03 3.70
CA ILE A 459 -24.39 -16.58 4.67
C ILE A 459 -25.19 -17.13 5.85
N THR A 460 -25.14 -18.47 6.03
CA THR A 460 -25.81 -19.19 7.11
C THR A 460 -24.89 -19.54 8.27
N GLN A 461 -23.58 -19.40 8.06
CA GLN A 461 -22.60 -19.64 9.12
C GLN A 461 -22.67 -18.54 10.17
N LYS A 462 -22.48 -18.89 11.45
CA LYS A 462 -22.41 -17.94 12.54
C LYS A 462 -21.17 -17.04 12.40
N LEU A 463 -21.36 -15.72 12.37
CA LEU A 463 -20.31 -14.73 12.35
C LEU A 463 -20.28 -13.97 13.70
N ASP A 464 -19.13 -13.43 14.09
CA ASP A 464 -18.99 -12.64 15.33
C ASP A 464 -19.75 -11.30 15.26
N TYR A 465 -19.90 -10.81 14.04
CA TYR A 465 -20.69 -9.62 13.69
C TYR A 465 -21.76 -9.99 12.66
N TRP A 466 -22.70 -9.10 12.42
CA TRP A 466 -23.71 -9.20 11.33
C TRP A 466 -24.75 -10.29 11.52
N GLN A 467 -25.02 -10.64 12.78
CA GLN A 467 -26.12 -11.57 13.10
C GLN A 467 -27.47 -10.83 13.07
N ASP A 468 -28.53 -11.59 12.85
CA ASP A 468 -29.91 -11.08 12.85
C ASP A 468 -30.37 -10.64 14.23
#